data_f23d50489cc3807c971c4f8ebe7a5e6a
#
_entry.id   f23d50489cc3807c971c4f8ebe7a5e6a
#
_cell.length_a   1.000
_cell.length_b   1.000
_cell.length_c   1.000
_cell.angle_alpha   90.00
_cell.angle_beta   90.00
_cell.angle_gamma   90.00
#
_symmetry.space_group_name_H-M   'P 1'
#
loop_
_entity.id
_entity.type
_entity.pdbx_description
1 polymer ?
#
loop_
_entity_poly.entity_id
_entity_poly.type
_entity_poly.pdbx_seq_one_letter_code
_entity_poly.pdbx_strand_id
1 'polypeptide(L)'
;IEEACEETEGKLLYYDGELVMQPLFFSSSGGQTENSEDVFVSAVPYLVSVESPYEENATHQNEKTKMTLSELKKVLKKYFPEKEWGKITRESIKVLSRTSGGRVSQMQIGDSTVKGTEVRNALGLRSTLFTVGFEGEGNAVKVVFTSSGNGHGVGMSQYGADGMAKKGYTYQQILEHYYVGAQ
;
A
#
# COMPACT_ATOMS: atom_id res chain seq x y z
N ILE A 1 20.02 4.56 -16.76
CA ILE A 1 19.61 3.13 -16.76
C ILE A 1 20.71 2.29 -17.41
N GLU A 2 21.20 2.64 -18.61
CA GLU A 2 22.26 1.89 -19.32
C GLU A 2 23.52 1.75 -18.43
N GLU A 3 24.04 2.85 -17.90
CA GLU A 3 25.18 2.87 -16.97
C GLU A 3 24.98 1.95 -15.76
N ALA A 4 23.79 1.98 -15.13
CA ALA A 4 23.48 1.09 -14.01
C ALA A 4 23.45 -0.39 -14.41
N CYS A 5 22.98 -0.71 -15.62
CA CYS A 5 23.01 -2.08 -16.14
C CYS A 5 24.44 -2.55 -16.42
N GLU A 6 25.29 -1.68 -16.98
CA GLU A 6 26.71 -1.98 -17.23
C GLU A 6 27.47 -2.21 -15.92
N GLU A 7 27.27 -1.36 -14.91
CA GLU A 7 27.92 -1.48 -13.60
C GLU A 7 27.49 -2.72 -12.81
N THR A 8 26.30 -3.24 -13.08
CA THR A 8 25.73 -4.42 -12.41
C THR A 8 25.68 -5.66 -13.31
N GLU A 9 26.36 -5.65 -14.45
CA GLU A 9 26.38 -6.77 -15.36
C GLU A 9 26.87 -8.07 -14.66
N GLY A 10 26.11 -9.16 -14.81
CA GLY A 10 26.38 -10.44 -14.17
C GLY A 10 26.10 -10.49 -12.68
N LYS A 11 25.57 -9.44 -12.07
CA LYS A 11 25.10 -9.44 -10.66
C LYS A 11 23.67 -9.95 -10.58
N LEU A 12 23.45 -10.94 -9.75
CA LEU A 12 22.15 -11.56 -9.53
C LEU A 12 21.86 -11.59 -8.02
N LEU A 13 20.61 -11.49 -7.67
CA LEU A 13 20.15 -11.53 -6.27
C LEU A 13 19.72 -12.96 -5.93
N TYR A 14 20.24 -13.52 -4.85
CA TYR A 14 19.93 -14.86 -4.37
C TYR A 14 19.35 -14.83 -2.97
N TYR A 15 18.47 -15.76 -2.68
CA TYR A 15 17.94 -16.05 -1.35
C TYR A 15 18.04 -17.54 -1.09
N ASP A 16 18.72 -17.94 0.00
CA ASP A 16 18.95 -19.35 0.38
C ASP A 16 19.54 -20.21 -0.77
N GLY A 17 20.44 -19.61 -1.55
CA GLY A 17 21.10 -20.26 -2.69
C GLY A 17 20.28 -20.34 -3.99
N GLU A 18 19.03 -19.89 -3.96
CA GLU A 18 18.14 -19.83 -5.12
C GLU A 18 18.03 -18.41 -5.68
N LEU A 19 17.91 -18.30 -7.01
CA LEU A 19 17.72 -17.01 -7.67
C LEU A 19 16.41 -16.35 -7.22
N VAL A 20 16.47 -15.09 -6.82
CA VAL A 20 15.27 -14.28 -6.51
C VAL A 20 14.46 -14.04 -7.78
N MET A 21 13.35 -14.76 -7.93
CA MET A 21 12.50 -14.71 -9.13
C MET A 21 11.43 -13.63 -9.06
N GLN A 22 11.15 -13.07 -7.89
CA GLN A 22 10.11 -12.06 -7.67
C GLN A 22 10.68 -10.82 -6.93
N PRO A 23 11.58 -10.06 -7.55
CA PRO A 23 12.08 -8.82 -6.97
C PRO A 23 11.05 -7.70 -7.13
N LEU A 24 9.93 -7.80 -6.40
CA LEU A 24 8.82 -6.86 -6.51
C LEU A 24 9.23 -5.47 -6.01
N PHE A 25 8.74 -4.46 -6.69
CA PHE A 25 8.94 -3.06 -6.30
C PHE A 25 7.69 -2.22 -6.57
N PHE A 26 7.61 -1.07 -5.95
CA PHE A 26 6.49 -0.14 -6.08
C PHE A 26 6.98 1.30 -5.86
N SER A 27 6.12 2.28 -6.08
CA SER A 27 6.53 3.69 -6.07
C SER A 27 6.94 4.18 -4.69
N SER A 28 6.03 4.26 -3.70
CA SER A 28 6.32 4.76 -2.36
C SER A 28 5.52 4.04 -1.29
N SER A 29 6.14 3.79 -0.14
CA SER A 29 5.55 2.97 0.93
C SER A 29 4.63 3.77 1.86
N GLY A 30 4.97 5.03 2.11
CA GLY A 30 4.41 5.82 3.20
C GLY A 30 5.07 5.52 4.55
N GLY A 31 6.28 4.92 4.56
CA GLY A 31 7.13 4.66 5.73
C GLY A 31 7.35 3.20 6.08
N GLN A 32 6.48 2.28 5.62
CA GLN A 32 6.58 0.85 5.90
C GLN A 32 6.14 0.02 4.69
N THR A 33 6.88 -1.06 4.38
CA THR A 33 6.47 -2.03 3.36
C THR A 33 5.53 -3.09 3.95
N GLU A 34 5.04 -4.01 3.11
CA GLU A 34 4.09 -5.07 3.48
C GLU A 34 4.72 -6.46 3.34
N ASN A 35 4.25 -7.40 4.14
CA ASN A 35 4.48 -8.82 3.87
C ASN A 35 3.75 -9.24 2.59
N SER A 36 4.33 -10.13 1.82
CA SER A 36 3.71 -10.62 0.58
C SER A 36 2.35 -11.27 0.79
N GLU A 37 2.18 -12.06 1.85
CA GLU A 37 0.92 -12.74 2.19
C GLU A 37 -0.21 -11.81 2.63
N ASP A 38 0.12 -10.60 3.07
CA ASP A 38 -0.89 -9.58 3.43
C ASP A 38 -1.55 -8.95 2.18
N VAL A 39 -0.89 -9.06 1.02
CA VAL A 39 -1.33 -8.42 -0.24
C VAL A 39 -1.62 -9.46 -1.32
N PHE A 40 -0.81 -10.51 -1.40
CA PHE A 40 -0.92 -11.60 -2.37
C PHE A 40 -1.33 -12.90 -1.67
N VAL A 41 -1.47 -13.98 -2.46
CA VAL A 41 -1.95 -15.27 -1.94
C VAL A 41 -0.86 -16.04 -1.17
N SER A 42 0.42 -15.84 -1.55
CA SER A 42 1.52 -16.66 -1.05
C SER A 42 2.54 -15.82 -0.29
N ALA A 43 3.03 -16.37 0.82
CA ALA A 43 4.20 -15.84 1.50
C ALA A 43 5.46 -16.09 0.66
N VAL A 44 6.25 -15.03 0.48
CA VAL A 44 7.57 -15.09 -0.16
C VAL A 44 8.59 -14.68 0.90
N PRO A 45 9.53 -15.55 1.28
CA PRO A 45 10.30 -15.40 2.52
C PRO A 45 11.17 -14.14 2.58
N TYR A 46 11.60 -13.60 1.45
CA TYR A 46 12.38 -12.36 1.38
C TYR A 46 11.50 -11.11 1.15
N LEU A 47 10.17 -11.24 0.98
CA LEU A 47 9.22 -10.14 0.80
C LEU A 47 8.44 -9.91 2.10
N VAL A 48 9.14 -9.47 3.13
CA VAL A 48 8.60 -9.17 4.45
C VAL A 48 8.55 -7.67 4.68
N SER A 49 7.70 -7.24 5.61
CA SER A 49 7.54 -5.84 5.97
C SER A 49 8.80 -5.28 6.63
N VAL A 50 9.33 -4.19 6.06
CA VAL A 50 10.46 -3.43 6.59
C VAL A 50 10.15 -1.94 6.62
N GLU A 51 10.83 -1.19 7.48
CA GLU A 51 10.80 0.27 7.42
C GLU A 51 11.33 0.75 6.07
N SER A 52 10.72 1.79 5.52
CA SER A 52 11.16 2.42 4.28
C SER A 52 11.51 3.87 4.57
N PRO A 53 12.77 4.15 4.98
CA PRO A 53 13.20 5.47 5.40
C PRO A 53 13.41 6.41 4.22
N TYR A 54 13.54 7.71 4.53
CA TYR A 54 13.94 8.76 3.58
C TYR A 54 12.99 8.98 2.40
N GLU A 55 11.70 8.80 2.64
CA GLU A 55 10.63 9.05 1.65
C GLU A 55 10.01 10.46 1.75
N GLU A 56 10.68 11.44 2.34
CA GLU A 56 10.14 12.78 2.58
C GLU A 56 9.72 13.49 1.29
N ASN A 57 10.37 13.15 0.18
CA ASN A 57 10.06 13.70 -1.14
C ASN A 57 9.10 12.83 -1.97
N ALA A 58 8.56 11.76 -1.39
CA ALA A 58 7.63 10.90 -2.11
C ALA A 58 6.32 11.63 -2.44
N THR A 59 5.85 11.41 -3.65
CA THR A 59 4.54 11.88 -4.08
C THR A 59 3.42 11.08 -3.40
N HIS A 60 2.18 11.59 -3.45
CA HIS A 60 1.00 10.91 -2.92
C HIS A 60 1.03 10.68 -1.40
N GLN A 61 1.51 11.68 -0.65
CA GLN A 61 1.46 11.70 0.80
C GLN A 61 0.23 12.48 1.28
N ASN A 62 -0.56 11.88 2.19
CA ASN A 62 -1.76 12.47 2.76
C ASN A 62 -2.80 12.95 1.72
N GLU A 63 -2.92 12.24 0.61
CA GLU A 63 -3.94 12.53 -0.41
C GLU A 63 -5.34 12.27 0.12
N LYS A 64 -6.22 13.24 -0.08
CA LYS A 64 -7.61 13.18 0.41
C LYS A 64 -8.59 12.91 -0.74
N THR A 65 -9.29 11.78 -0.65
CA THR A 65 -10.45 11.47 -1.48
C THR A 65 -11.71 11.70 -0.65
N LYS A 66 -12.55 12.65 -1.08
CA LYS A 66 -13.75 13.07 -0.36
C LYS A 66 -14.99 12.78 -1.20
N MET A 67 -16.00 12.23 -0.56
CA MET A 67 -17.30 11.98 -1.21
C MET A 67 -18.42 11.95 -0.17
N THR A 68 -19.65 12.20 -0.60
CA THR A 68 -20.84 12.01 0.22
C THR A 68 -21.08 10.52 0.48
N LEU A 69 -21.82 10.18 1.54
CA LEU A 69 -22.17 8.78 1.82
C LEU A 69 -23.03 8.16 0.68
N SER A 70 -23.81 8.98 -0.01
CA SER A 70 -24.58 8.55 -1.20
C SER A 70 -23.68 8.22 -2.39
N GLU A 71 -22.68 9.03 -2.67
CA GLU A 71 -21.67 8.77 -3.71
C GLU A 71 -20.86 7.52 -3.41
N LEU A 72 -20.41 7.36 -2.16
CA LEU A 72 -19.74 6.13 -1.71
C LEU A 72 -20.60 4.92 -2.01
N LYS A 73 -21.88 4.94 -1.61
CA LYS A 73 -22.81 3.83 -1.86
C LYS A 73 -22.96 3.51 -3.35
N LYS A 74 -23.01 4.52 -4.22
CA LYS A 74 -23.08 4.34 -5.68
C LYS A 74 -21.84 3.65 -6.23
N VAL A 75 -20.65 4.10 -5.81
CA VAL A 75 -19.37 3.50 -6.22
C VAL A 75 -19.31 2.03 -5.78
N LEU A 76 -19.62 1.77 -4.51
CA LEU A 76 -19.57 0.41 -3.96
C LEU A 76 -20.56 -0.54 -4.66
N LYS A 77 -21.78 -0.09 -4.93
CA LYS A 77 -22.76 -0.90 -5.70
C LYS A 77 -22.30 -1.21 -7.13
N LYS A 78 -21.56 -0.29 -7.75
CA LYS A 78 -21.00 -0.51 -9.09
C LYS A 78 -19.89 -1.56 -9.08
N TYR A 79 -19.00 -1.52 -8.07
CA TYR A 79 -17.86 -2.44 -7.99
C TYR A 79 -18.22 -3.81 -7.40
N PHE A 80 -19.22 -3.86 -6.51
CA PHE A 80 -19.64 -5.06 -5.79
C PHE A 80 -21.18 -5.19 -5.86
N PRO A 81 -21.70 -5.48 -7.05
CA PRO A 81 -23.18 -5.55 -7.26
C PRO A 81 -23.84 -6.64 -6.43
N GLU A 82 -23.09 -7.68 -6.03
CA GLU A 82 -23.54 -8.80 -5.21
C GLU A 82 -23.61 -8.49 -3.70
N LYS A 83 -23.03 -7.36 -3.25
CA LYS A 83 -22.99 -7.02 -1.82
C LYS A 83 -24.15 -6.10 -1.42
N GLU A 84 -24.74 -6.40 -0.27
CA GLU A 84 -25.74 -5.55 0.36
C GLU A 84 -25.07 -4.54 1.30
N TRP A 85 -25.29 -3.26 1.03
CA TRP A 85 -24.62 -2.17 1.75
C TRP A 85 -25.47 -1.54 2.87
N GLY A 86 -26.76 -1.89 2.94
CA GLY A 86 -27.69 -1.32 3.91
C GLY A 86 -27.69 0.20 3.94
N LYS A 87 -27.83 0.75 5.15
CA LYS A 87 -27.72 2.21 5.39
C LYS A 87 -26.26 2.54 5.77
N ILE A 88 -25.61 3.33 4.93
CA ILE A 88 -24.25 3.82 5.23
C ILE A 88 -24.36 5.10 6.07
N THR A 89 -23.77 5.07 7.27
CA THR A 89 -23.67 6.19 8.22
C THR A 89 -22.21 6.35 8.66
N ARG A 90 -21.87 7.39 9.41
CA ARG A 90 -20.54 7.55 10.02
C ARG A 90 -20.14 6.34 10.86
N GLU A 91 -21.07 5.87 11.68
CA GLU A 91 -20.86 4.79 12.64
C GLU A 91 -20.69 3.45 11.98
N SER A 92 -21.23 3.28 10.75
CA SER A 92 -21.14 2.05 9.97
C SER A 92 -19.92 1.99 9.04
N ILE A 93 -19.02 2.98 9.09
CA ILE A 93 -17.75 2.96 8.35
C ILE A 93 -16.60 2.86 9.36
N LYS A 94 -15.95 1.68 9.42
CA LYS A 94 -14.91 1.37 10.41
C LYS A 94 -13.79 0.55 9.80
N VAL A 95 -12.55 0.89 10.09
CA VAL A 95 -11.41 -0.01 9.87
C VAL A 95 -11.47 -1.10 10.95
N LEU A 96 -11.56 -2.36 10.53
CA LEU A 96 -11.65 -3.51 11.44
C LEU A 96 -10.27 -4.06 11.78
N SER A 97 -9.38 -4.15 10.80
CA SER A 97 -8.02 -4.63 10.98
C SER A 97 -7.03 -3.97 10.04
N ARG A 98 -5.78 -3.97 10.48
CA ARG A 98 -4.63 -3.53 9.70
C ARG A 98 -3.61 -4.66 9.60
N THR A 99 -2.78 -4.61 8.56
CA THR A 99 -1.60 -5.46 8.38
C THR A 99 -0.49 -5.04 9.34
N SER A 100 0.59 -5.81 9.40
CA SER A 100 1.82 -5.47 10.14
C SER A 100 2.44 -4.16 9.65
N GLY A 101 2.35 -3.84 8.35
CA GLY A 101 2.79 -2.58 7.75
C GLY A 101 1.82 -1.40 7.96
N GLY A 102 0.74 -1.58 8.74
CA GLY A 102 -0.23 -0.54 9.11
C GLY A 102 -1.30 -0.26 8.06
N ARG A 103 -1.32 -0.99 6.94
CA ARG A 103 -2.30 -0.82 5.87
C ARG A 103 -3.65 -1.43 6.25
N VAL A 104 -4.73 -0.92 5.67
CA VAL A 104 -6.07 -1.48 5.93
C VAL A 104 -6.18 -2.86 5.34
N SER A 105 -6.36 -3.87 6.20
CA SER A 105 -6.65 -5.25 5.81
C SER A 105 -8.15 -5.44 5.56
N GLN A 106 -8.97 -5.11 6.56
CA GLN A 106 -10.42 -5.19 6.47
C GLN A 106 -11.11 -3.95 7.02
N MET A 107 -12.24 -3.60 6.44
CA MET A 107 -13.12 -2.58 6.96
C MET A 107 -14.59 -2.93 6.80
N GLN A 108 -15.42 -2.38 7.67
CA GLN A 108 -16.87 -2.40 7.58
C GLN A 108 -17.35 -1.15 6.85
N ILE A 109 -18.29 -1.31 5.92
CA ILE A 109 -19.05 -0.20 5.32
C ILE A 109 -20.51 -0.63 5.25
N GLY A 110 -21.38 0.07 6.00
CA GLY A 110 -22.76 -0.36 6.17
C GLY A 110 -22.84 -1.76 6.79
N ASP A 111 -23.58 -2.66 6.13
CA ASP A 111 -23.78 -4.04 6.59
C ASP A 111 -22.72 -5.02 6.04
N SER A 112 -21.80 -4.56 5.20
CA SER A 112 -20.82 -5.41 4.54
C SER A 112 -19.39 -5.18 5.05
N THR A 113 -18.60 -6.27 5.05
CA THR A 113 -17.15 -6.24 5.25
C THR A 113 -16.44 -6.36 3.91
N VAL A 114 -15.38 -5.57 3.72
CA VAL A 114 -14.57 -5.52 2.51
C VAL A 114 -13.08 -5.47 2.85
N LYS A 115 -12.25 -5.96 1.93
CA LYS A 115 -10.79 -5.83 2.05
C LYS A 115 -10.34 -4.41 1.72
N GLY A 116 -9.26 -3.96 2.36
CA GLY A 116 -8.65 -2.66 2.04
C GLY A 116 -8.24 -2.54 0.57
N THR A 117 -7.76 -3.63 -0.05
CA THR A 117 -7.43 -3.69 -1.48
C THR A 117 -8.66 -3.49 -2.38
N GLU A 118 -9.81 -4.03 -1.99
CA GLU A 118 -11.08 -3.85 -2.69
C GLU A 118 -11.53 -2.38 -2.63
N VAL A 119 -11.45 -1.77 -1.44
CA VAL A 119 -11.78 -0.34 -1.25
C VAL A 119 -10.83 0.54 -2.04
N ARG A 120 -9.51 0.27 -1.98
CA ARG A 120 -8.51 0.98 -2.78
C ARG A 120 -8.89 1.00 -4.26
N ASN A 121 -9.22 -0.16 -4.81
CA ASN A 121 -9.56 -0.30 -6.24
C ASN A 121 -10.87 0.42 -6.57
N ALA A 122 -11.92 0.23 -5.75
CA ALA A 122 -13.22 0.86 -5.97
C ALA A 122 -13.18 2.38 -5.93
N LEU A 123 -12.37 2.95 -5.03
CA LEU A 123 -12.26 4.39 -4.83
C LEU A 123 -11.09 5.04 -5.59
N GLY A 124 -10.26 4.26 -6.29
CA GLY A 124 -9.08 4.74 -7.00
C GLY A 124 -7.99 5.31 -6.07
N LEU A 125 -7.89 4.80 -4.83
CA LEU A 125 -6.84 5.23 -3.90
C LEU A 125 -5.47 4.73 -4.35
N ARG A 126 -4.43 5.49 -4.05
CA ARG A 126 -3.05 5.15 -4.44
C ARG A 126 -2.50 3.96 -3.67
N SER A 127 -2.91 3.81 -2.40
CA SER A 127 -2.47 2.72 -1.54
C SER A 127 -3.59 2.25 -0.59
N THR A 128 -3.34 1.14 0.11
CA THR A 128 -4.17 0.66 1.21
C THR A 128 -3.77 1.26 2.57
N LEU A 129 -2.71 2.07 2.61
CA LEU A 129 -2.33 2.85 3.78
C LEU A 129 -3.20 4.12 3.83
N PHE A 130 -4.39 3.98 4.38
CA PHE A 130 -5.32 5.10 4.52
C PHE A 130 -6.00 5.15 5.89
N THR A 131 -6.44 6.34 6.24
CA THR A 131 -7.35 6.60 7.37
C THR A 131 -8.70 7.05 6.85
N VAL A 132 -9.72 6.93 7.71
CA VAL A 132 -11.07 7.37 7.41
C VAL A 132 -11.46 8.44 8.41
N GLY A 133 -11.89 9.58 7.88
CA GLY A 133 -12.43 10.69 8.64
C GLY A 133 -13.75 11.18 8.04
N PHE A 134 -14.35 12.18 8.68
CA PHE A 134 -15.61 12.76 8.23
C PHE A 134 -15.57 14.27 8.34
N GLU A 135 -16.19 14.95 7.37
CA GLU A 135 -16.38 16.40 7.36
C GLU A 135 -17.88 16.72 7.19
N GLY A 136 -18.32 17.84 7.73
CA GLY A 136 -19.72 18.28 7.66
C GLY A 136 -20.65 17.58 8.65
N GLU A 137 -21.94 18.00 8.65
CA GLU A 137 -22.98 17.51 9.56
C GLU A 137 -24.28 17.19 8.81
N GLY A 138 -25.13 16.38 9.43
CA GLY A 138 -26.44 16.01 8.89
C GLY A 138 -26.33 15.39 7.50
N ASN A 139 -27.10 15.90 6.55
CA ASN A 139 -27.12 15.40 5.16
C ASN A 139 -25.90 15.84 4.33
N ALA A 140 -25.09 16.78 4.82
CA ALA A 140 -23.88 17.26 4.16
C ALA A 140 -22.60 16.49 4.58
N VAL A 141 -22.75 15.40 5.33
CA VAL A 141 -21.62 14.56 5.75
C VAL A 141 -20.90 13.99 4.54
N LYS A 142 -19.59 14.21 4.51
CA LYS A 142 -18.66 13.58 3.57
C LYS A 142 -17.71 12.64 4.33
N VAL A 143 -17.48 11.47 3.78
CA VAL A 143 -16.38 10.61 4.20
C VAL A 143 -15.11 11.08 3.52
N VAL A 144 -13.99 11.05 4.25
CA VAL A 144 -12.67 11.48 3.79
C VAL A 144 -11.71 10.31 3.98
N PHE A 145 -11.23 9.76 2.88
CA PHE A 145 -10.14 8.79 2.89
C PHE A 145 -8.83 9.56 2.70
N THR A 146 -7.93 9.49 3.67
CA THR A 146 -6.60 10.10 3.57
C THR A 146 -5.59 8.98 3.39
N SER A 147 -4.99 8.89 2.21
CA SER A 147 -4.03 7.84 1.85
C SER A 147 -2.61 8.37 1.69
N SER A 148 -1.63 7.55 2.06
CA SER A 148 -0.19 7.81 1.88
C SER A 148 0.47 6.65 1.15
N GLY A 149 1.49 6.97 0.33
CA GLY A 149 2.18 6.00 -0.50
C GLY A 149 1.45 5.69 -1.81
N ASN A 150 2.13 4.99 -2.70
CA ASN A 150 1.62 4.63 -4.03
C ASN A 150 2.11 3.24 -4.45
N GLY A 151 1.19 2.32 -4.63
CA GLY A 151 1.44 0.94 -5.04
C GLY A 151 0.96 -0.10 -4.04
N HIS A 152 1.37 -1.37 -4.27
CA HIS A 152 0.96 -2.51 -3.45
C HIS A 152 1.68 -2.60 -2.10
N GLY A 153 2.87 -2.01 -1.99
CA GLY A 153 3.62 -1.96 -0.73
C GLY A 153 4.59 -3.12 -0.49
N VAL A 154 4.66 -4.13 -1.34
CA VAL A 154 5.49 -5.32 -1.15
C VAL A 154 6.83 -5.19 -1.85
N GLY A 155 7.93 -5.51 -1.16
CA GLY A 155 9.29 -5.42 -1.69
C GLY A 155 9.85 -4.00 -1.65
N MET A 156 10.60 -3.57 -2.67
CA MET A 156 11.36 -2.33 -2.66
C MET A 156 10.51 -1.10 -2.98
N SER A 157 10.58 -0.09 -2.12
CA SER A 157 10.07 1.26 -2.43
C SER A 157 11.07 2.01 -3.31
N GLN A 158 10.63 2.52 -4.47
CA GLN A 158 11.48 3.31 -5.35
C GLN A 158 11.93 4.62 -4.70
N TYR A 159 11.01 5.33 -4.01
CA TYR A 159 11.36 6.55 -3.28
C TYR A 159 12.26 6.27 -2.06
N GLY A 160 12.02 5.17 -1.35
CA GLY A 160 12.87 4.77 -0.23
C GLY A 160 14.28 4.38 -0.71
N ALA A 161 14.39 3.61 -1.80
CA ALA A 161 15.67 3.26 -2.41
C ALA A 161 16.45 4.49 -2.87
N ASP A 162 15.79 5.45 -3.57
CA ASP A 162 16.39 6.73 -3.96
C ASP A 162 16.84 7.54 -2.74
N GLY A 163 16.02 7.58 -1.68
CA GLY A 163 16.36 8.24 -0.43
C GLY A 163 17.58 7.63 0.26
N MET A 164 17.65 6.29 0.33
CA MET A 164 18.83 5.58 0.86
C MET A 164 20.07 5.85 0.02
N ALA A 165 19.98 5.81 -1.33
CA ALA A 165 21.09 6.12 -2.21
C ALA A 165 21.62 7.54 -1.99
N LYS A 166 20.75 8.54 -1.82
CA LYS A 166 21.12 9.92 -1.48
C LYS A 166 21.81 10.05 -0.12
N LYS A 167 21.61 9.08 0.79
CA LYS A 167 22.31 8.99 2.08
C LYS A 167 23.63 8.19 2.00
N GLY A 168 24.01 7.72 0.82
CA GLY A 168 25.27 7.03 0.57
C GLY A 168 25.22 5.50 0.72
N TYR A 169 24.02 4.92 0.81
CA TYR A 169 23.89 3.46 0.77
C TYR A 169 24.22 2.93 -0.62
N THR A 170 24.92 1.79 -0.68
CA THR A 170 25.19 1.10 -1.94
C THR A 170 23.95 0.38 -2.43
N TYR A 171 23.89 0.04 -3.73
CA TYR A 171 22.77 -0.71 -4.28
C TYR A 171 22.58 -2.08 -3.60
N GLN A 172 23.70 -2.76 -3.20
CA GLN A 172 23.62 -4.01 -2.46
C GLN A 172 22.92 -3.80 -1.11
N GLN A 173 23.34 -2.81 -0.33
CA GLN A 173 22.71 -2.49 0.95
C GLN A 173 21.23 -2.16 0.81
N ILE A 174 20.83 -1.48 -0.27
CA ILE A 174 19.44 -1.16 -0.55
C ILE A 174 18.63 -2.43 -0.88
N LEU A 175 19.17 -3.31 -1.73
CA LEU A 175 18.52 -4.56 -2.08
C LEU A 175 18.38 -5.49 -0.88
N GLU A 176 19.45 -5.67 -0.09
CA GLU A 176 19.44 -6.48 1.14
C GLU A 176 18.47 -5.93 2.20
N HIS A 177 18.27 -4.61 2.25
CA HIS A 177 17.31 -3.98 3.13
C HIS A 177 15.85 -4.36 2.78
N TYR A 178 15.50 -4.29 1.49
CA TYR A 178 14.13 -4.55 1.03
C TYR A 178 13.81 -6.01 0.74
N TYR A 179 14.82 -6.82 0.40
CA TYR A 179 14.70 -8.26 0.17
C TYR A 179 15.44 -8.99 1.27
N VAL A 180 14.79 -9.14 2.41
CA VAL A 180 15.41 -9.57 3.68
C VAL A 180 16.02 -10.96 3.56
N GLY A 181 17.33 -11.04 3.84
CA GLY A 181 18.10 -12.29 3.74
C GLY A 181 18.54 -12.65 2.32
N ALA A 182 18.23 -11.83 1.32
CA ALA A 182 18.80 -11.96 -0.01
C ALA A 182 20.20 -11.29 -0.05
N GLN A 183 21.06 -11.80 -0.96
CA GLN A 183 22.45 -11.30 -1.13
C GLN A 183 22.91 -11.42 -2.57
#